data_208abc92b0d43923df05e604081d64f1
#
_entry.id   208abc92b0d43923df05e604081d64f1
#
_cell.length_a   1.000
_cell.length_b   1.000
_cell.length_c   1.000
_cell.angle_alpha   90.00
_cell.angle_beta   90.00
_cell.angle_gamma   90.00
#
_symmetry.space_group_name_H-M   'P 1'
#
loop_
_entity.id
_entity.type
_entity.pdbx_description
1 polymer ?
#
loop_
_entity_poly.entity_id
_entity_poly.type
_entity_poly.pdbx_seq_one_letter_code
_entity_poly.pdbx_strand_id
1 'polypeptide(L)'
;MIIWIASYPKSGNTWVRAIINSLLFSKNNQININNLKVRQFPLRKDFEGIISNFRDEREFAKNCIFAQERLNLDNKIKFFKTHNAFWKLGEYAFTNELNTLGVIHVVRDPRNVVTSIMNHFSKTIDNYEKAFKFISDTKRMFGPETSTFEENDLPTIISSWSNHYNSWRKFRKNNLLIKYENLLENPEDEYLKIINFLKKLINFKIKEEDILKIIKNTQFNELKNQENKNGFREAAKDQNDKERQFFYLGPKNKWENLLDKNIKDLIEKNFEKEMKELRYL
;
A
#
# COMPACT_ATOMS: atom_id res chain seq x y z
N MET A 1 6.42 18.86 -0.11
CA MET A 1 5.94 17.98 -1.20
C MET A 1 5.81 16.53 -0.72
N ILE A 2 5.00 15.71 -1.39
CA ILE A 2 4.65 14.36 -0.94
C ILE A 2 5.40 13.29 -1.77
N ILE A 3 5.93 12.27 -1.09
CA ILE A 3 6.37 11.01 -1.68
C ILE A 3 5.33 9.94 -1.28
N TRP A 4 4.66 9.37 -2.25
CA TRP A 4 3.64 8.37 -2.05
C TRP A 4 4.21 6.96 -1.99
N ILE A 5 3.73 6.14 -1.05
CA ILE A 5 3.82 4.69 -1.08
C ILE A 5 2.45 4.19 -1.49
N ALA A 6 2.26 4.00 -2.79
CA ALA A 6 0.99 3.62 -3.39
C ALA A 6 0.95 2.12 -3.65
N SER A 7 -0.13 1.46 -3.30
CA SER A 7 -0.31 0.04 -3.57
C SER A 7 -1.77 -0.36 -3.56
N TYR A 8 -2.11 -1.38 -4.34
CA TYR A 8 -3.33 -2.14 -4.10
C TYR A 8 -3.29 -2.75 -2.68
N PRO A 9 -4.43 -2.89 -1.97
CA PRO A 9 -4.44 -3.55 -0.67
C PRO A 9 -3.73 -4.90 -0.70
N LYS A 10 -3.00 -5.23 0.36
CA LYS A 10 -2.25 -6.51 0.55
C LYS A 10 -1.09 -6.75 -0.41
N SER A 11 -0.59 -5.71 -1.09
CA SER A 11 0.55 -5.80 -2.02
C SER A 11 1.92 -5.49 -1.41
N GLY A 12 2.04 -5.33 -0.07
CA GLY A 12 3.33 -5.13 0.60
C GLY A 12 3.62 -3.69 1.03
N ASN A 13 2.62 -2.81 1.07
CA ASN A 13 2.77 -1.41 1.51
C ASN A 13 3.48 -1.29 2.87
N THR A 14 3.06 -2.07 3.86
CA THR A 14 3.64 -2.06 5.21
C THR A 14 5.12 -2.44 5.21
N TRP A 15 5.53 -3.37 4.35
CA TRP A 15 6.95 -3.74 4.22
C TRP A 15 7.78 -2.57 3.69
N VAL A 16 7.35 -1.93 2.60
CA VAL A 16 8.06 -0.76 2.05
C VAL A 16 8.08 0.40 3.05
N ARG A 17 7.01 0.61 3.81
CA ARG A 17 6.98 1.59 4.92
C ARG A 17 7.99 1.26 6.01
N ALA A 18 8.14 -0.02 6.35
CA ALA A 18 9.16 -0.47 7.32
C ALA A 18 10.57 -0.16 6.81
N ILE A 19 10.86 -0.43 5.53
CA ILE A 19 12.14 -0.10 4.89
C ILE A 19 12.41 1.41 4.98
N ILE A 20 11.46 2.24 4.56
CA ILE A 20 11.60 3.71 4.59
C ILE A 20 11.76 4.20 6.02
N ASN A 21 11.02 3.64 6.98
CA ASN A 21 11.14 4.01 8.38
C ASN A 21 12.52 3.67 8.95
N SER A 22 13.03 2.49 8.65
CA SER A 22 14.38 2.07 9.06
C SER A 22 15.46 2.95 8.43
N LEU A 23 15.30 3.30 7.16
CA LEU A 23 16.24 4.09 6.37
C LEU A 23 16.31 5.57 6.82
N LEU A 24 15.16 6.21 7.05
CA LEU A 24 15.09 7.68 7.18
C LEU A 24 14.69 8.17 8.58
N PHE A 25 14.03 7.35 9.38
CA PHE A 25 13.41 7.80 10.63
C PHE A 25 13.90 7.05 11.87
N SER A 26 14.80 6.09 11.71
CA SER A 26 15.39 5.31 12.81
C SER A 26 16.85 5.70 13.04
N LYS A 27 17.24 5.87 14.30
CA LYS A 27 18.64 6.17 14.67
C LYS A 27 19.57 4.97 14.50
N ASN A 28 19.08 3.75 14.72
CA ASN A 28 19.86 2.51 14.74
C ASN A 28 19.35 1.49 13.71
N ASN A 29 18.66 1.95 12.66
CA ASN A 29 18.01 1.10 11.67
C ASN A 29 17.02 0.08 12.24
N GLN A 30 16.64 0.21 13.53
CA GLN A 30 15.60 -0.58 14.16
C GLN A 30 14.23 0.03 13.91
N ILE A 31 13.21 -0.80 13.83
CA ILE A 31 11.83 -0.36 13.64
C ILE A 31 10.92 -0.95 14.71
N ASN A 32 9.82 -0.24 14.94
CA ASN A 32 8.65 -0.76 15.61
C ASN A 32 7.47 -0.65 14.63
N ILE A 33 6.88 -1.79 14.26
CA ILE A 33 5.80 -1.85 13.26
C ILE A 33 4.58 -1.02 13.67
N ASN A 34 4.36 -0.85 14.97
CA ASN A 34 3.26 -0.05 15.51
C ASN A 34 3.56 1.46 15.56
N ASN A 35 4.80 1.89 15.21
CA ASN A 35 5.20 3.30 15.26
C ASN A 35 5.89 3.76 13.97
N LEU A 36 5.40 3.32 12.82
CA LEU A 36 5.90 3.77 11.52
C LEU A 36 5.53 5.23 11.28
N LYS A 37 6.52 6.05 10.91
CA LYS A 37 6.34 7.49 10.65
C LYS A 37 5.59 7.77 9.34
N VAL A 38 5.65 6.83 8.39
CA VAL A 38 4.86 6.90 7.15
C VAL A 38 3.41 6.55 7.47
N ARG A 39 2.59 7.57 7.64
CA ARG A 39 1.16 7.42 7.93
C ARG A 39 0.32 7.32 6.66
N GLN A 40 -0.93 6.94 6.82
CA GLN A 40 -1.90 6.96 5.74
C GLN A 40 -2.32 8.38 5.38
N PHE A 41 -2.64 8.59 4.09
CA PHE A 41 -3.45 9.67 3.56
C PHE A 41 -4.51 9.06 2.61
N PRO A 42 -5.76 9.51 2.68
CA PRO A 42 -6.29 10.57 3.54
C PRO A 42 -6.53 10.12 4.99
N LEU A 43 -6.47 11.06 5.93
CA LEU A 43 -7.02 10.94 7.28
C LEU A 43 -7.95 12.12 7.54
N ARG A 44 -8.93 11.96 8.43
CA ARG A 44 -9.90 13.01 8.81
C ARG A 44 -9.22 14.34 9.13
N LYS A 45 -8.16 14.32 9.94
CA LYS A 45 -7.39 15.52 10.31
C LYS A 45 -6.79 16.29 9.14
N ASP A 46 -6.57 15.63 7.99
CA ASP A 46 -6.04 16.29 6.80
C ASP A 46 -7.08 17.19 6.12
N PHE A 47 -8.36 16.96 6.44
CA PHE A 47 -9.53 17.65 5.87
C PHE A 47 -10.32 18.47 6.88
N GLU A 48 -9.89 18.52 8.14
CA GLU A 48 -10.52 19.38 9.16
C GLU A 48 -10.52 20.84 8.73
N GLY A 49 -11.70 21.48 8.82
CA GLY A 49 -11.93 22.84 8.32
C GLY A 49 -11.92 23.02 6.81
N ILE A 50 -11.86 21.92 6.04
CA ILE A 50 -11.92 21.91 4.57
C ILE A 50 -13.27 21.34 4.10
N ILE A 51 -13.67 20.20 4.67
CA ILE A 51 -14.91 19.52 4.32
C ILE A 51 -15.85 19.47 5.54
N SER A 52 -17.14 19.55 5.27
CA SER A 52 -18.19 19.54 6.30
C SER A 52 -18.74 18.14 6.54
N ASN A 53 -18.85 17.34 5.46
CA ASN A 53 -19.32 15.96 5.51
C ASN A 53 -18.26 15.00 5.01
N PHE A 54 -17.61 14.30 5.95
CA PHE A 54 -16.55 13.32 5.65
C PHE A 54 -17.06 12.08 4.89
N ARG A 55 -18.38 11.87 4.78
CA ARG A 55 -18.98 10.77 4.01
C ARG A 55 -19.34 11.18 2.59
N ASP A 56 -19.31 12.46 2.26
CA ASP A 56 -19.60 12.95 0.90
C ASP A 56 -18.36 12.75 0.00
N GLU A 57 -18.47 11.80 -0.91
CA GLU A 57 -17.42 11.46 -1.88
C GLU A 57 -17.07 12.61 -2.82
N ARG A 58 -18.06 13.44 -3.16
CA ARG A 58 -17.85 14.61 -4.04
C ARG A 58 -17.09 15.70 -3.29
N GLU A 59 -17.52 16.00 -2.07
CA GLU A 59 -16.83 16.97 -1.21
C GLU A 59 -15.41 16.54 -0.93
N PHE A 60 -15.19 15.23 -0.65
CA PHE A 60 -13.86 14.64 -0.52
C PHE A 60 -13.03 14.81 -1.81
N ALA A 61 -13.57 14.38 -2.97
CA ALA A 61 -12.84 14.43 -4.23
C ALA A 61 -12.45 15.85 -4.63
N LYS A 62 -13.37 16.80 -4.48
CA LYS A 62 -13.15 18.22 -4.75
C LYS A 62 -12.00 18.82 -3.94
N ASN A 63 -11.79 18.33 -2.72
CA ASN A 63 -10.87 18.93 -1.78
C ASN A 63 -9.55 18.15 -1.61
N CYS A 64 -9.33 17.02 -2.31
CA CYS A 64 -8.10 16.24 -2.19
C CYS A 64 -6.83 17.04 -2.52
N ILE A 65 -6.84 17.83 -3.58
CA ILE A 65 -5.71 18.66 -3.98
C ILE A 65 -5.47 19.76 -2.95
N PHE A 66 -6.53 20.48 -2.53
CA PHE A 66 -6.42 21.56 -1.56
C PHE A 66 -5.89 21.07 -0.20
N ALA A 67 -6.33 19.89 0.27
CA ALA A 67 -5.79 19.28 1.49
C ALA A 67 -4.26 19.00 1.39
N GLN A 68 -3.80 18.56 0.21
CA GLN A 68 -2.38 18.35 -0.04
C GLN A 68 -1.57 19.65 -0.15
N GLU A 69 -2.13 20.68 -0.79
CA GLU A 69 -1.54 22.01 -0.84
C GLU A 69 -1.34 22.56 0.58
N ARG A 70 -2.37 22.46 1.43
CA ARG A 70 -2.28 22.87 2.84
C ARG A 70 -1.18 22.08 3.59
N LEU A 71 -1.08 20.77 3.37
CA LEU A 71 -0.01 19.96 3.95
C LEU A 71 1.38 20.39 3.45
N ASN A 72 1.50 20.90 2.24
CA ASN A 72 2.77 21.28 1.63
C ASN A 72 3.24 22.70 1.97
N LEU A 73 2.44 23.53 2.67
CA LEU A 73 2.78 24.90 3.03
C LEU A 73 4.07 25.03 3.86
N ASP A 74 4.42 24.00 4.63
CA ASP A 74 5.66 24.00 5.44
C ASP A 74 6.93 23.68 4.63
N ASN A 75 6.82 23.46 3.32
CA ASN A 75 7.90 23.12 2.39
C ASN A 75 8.70 21.85 2.76
N LYS A 76 8.20 21.03 3.70
CA LYS A 76 8.85 19.78 4.08
C LYS A 76 8.41 18.62 3.19
N ILE A 77 9.32 17.65 3.04
CA ILE A 77 9.00 16.41 2.34
C ILE A 77 8.28 15.47 3.31
N LYS A 78 7.15 14.94 2.86
CA LYS A 78 6.28 14.04 3.62
C LYS A 78 6.13 12.71 2.90
N PHE A 79 6.08 11.64 3.67
CA PHE A 79 5.83 10.30 3.17
C PHE A 79 4.45 9.84 3.62
N PHE A 80 3.61 9.46 2.66
CA PHE A 80 2.29 8.91 2.95
C PHE A 80 2.06 7.58 2.25
N LYS A 81 1.42 6.64 2.96
CA LYS A 81 0.84 5.47 2.32
C LYS A 81 -0.53 5.81 1.75
N THR A 82 -0.87 5.20 0.62
CA THR A 82 -2.23 5.23 0.09
C THR A 82 -2.61 3.93 -0.60
N HIS A 83 -3.89 3.59 -0.51
CA HIS A 83 -4.54 2.56 -1.32
C HIS A 83 -5.47 3.17 -2.38
N ASN A 84 -5.57 4.50 -2.43
CA ASN A 84 -6.27 5.15 -3.54
C ASN A 84 -5.57 4.82 -4.86
N ALA A 85 -6.37 4.52 -5.87
CA ALA A 85 -5.91 4.60 -7.26
C ALA A 85 -5.50 6.06 -7.58
N PHE A 86 -4.68 6.27 -8.58
CA PHE A 86 -4.41 7.60 -9.13
C PHE A 86 -5.60 7.99 -10.03
N TRP A 87 -6.72 8.35 -9.37
CA TRP A 87 -7.97 8.64 -10.02
C TRP A 87 -8.12 10.12 -10.41
N LYS A 88 -8.94 10.32 -11.43
CA LYS A 88 -9.47 11.63 -11.82
C LYS A 88 -10.97 11.48 -12.06
N LEU A 89 -11.79 12.30 -11.40
CA LEU A 89 -13.24 12.33 -11.47
C LEU A 89 -13.68 13.70 -11.99
N GLY A 90 -13.90 13.82 -13.31
CA GLY A 90 -14.10 15.10 -13.95
C GLY A 90 -12.85 15.99 -13.82
N GLU A 91 -13.01 17.14 -13.19
CA GLU A 91 -11.92 18.08 -12.89
C GLU A 91 -11.13 17.74 -11.62
N TYR A 92 -11.68 16.88 -10.74
CA TYR A 92 -11.08 16.53 -9.46
C TYR A 92 -10.10 15.36 -9.61
N ALA A 93 -8.99 15.41 -8.89
CA ALA A 93 -7.97 14.37 -8.91
C ALA A 93 -7.50 14.00 -7.49
N PHE A 94 -7.06 12.75 -7.32
CA PHE A 94 -6.48 12.30 -6.05
C PHE A 94 -5.24 13.13 -5.68
N THR A 95 -4.33 13.30 -6.61
CA THR A 95 -3.10 14.11 -6.47
C THR A 95 -2.64 14.62 -7.83
N ASN A 96 -1.65 15.52 -7.83
CA ASN A 96 -1.04 16.08 -9.03
C ASN A 96 0.50 16.20 -8.90
N GLU A 97 1.16 16.58 -9.97
CA GLU A 97 2.63 16.73 -10.01
C GLU A 97 3.13 17.93 -9.19
N LEU A 98 2.30 18.93 -8.91
CA LEU A 98 2.66 20.08 -8.07
C LEU A 98 2.77 19.67 -6.60
N ASN A 99 1.90 18.80 -6.13
CA ASN A 99 1.88 18.32 -4.75
C ASN A 99 2.79 17.11 -4.53
N THR A 100 3.12 16.35 -5.59
CA THR A 100 3.84 15.09 -5.52
C THR A 100 5.28 15.24 -5.99
N LEU A 101 6.22 14.82 -5.16
CA LEU A 101 7.64 14.75 -5.49
C LEU A 101 7.98 13.43 -6.20
N GLY A 102 7.36 12.33 -5.78
CA GLY A 102 7.58 11.01 -6.36
C GLY A 102 6.64 9.95 -5.80
N VAL A 103 6.64 8.78 -6.43
CA VAL A 103 5.80 7.63 -6.07
C VAL A 103 6.64 6.37 -6.01
N ILE A 104 6.52 5.62 -4.93
CA ILE A 104 6.94 4.21 -4.85
C ILE A 104 5.67 3.39 -5.01
N HIS A 105 5.50 2.82 -6.20
CA HIS A 105 4.34 2.03 -6.57
C HIS A 105 4.62 0.55 -6.29
N VAL A 106 3.95 -0.02 -5.30
CA VAL A 106 4.17 -1.41 -4.87
C VAL A 106 3.09 -2.29 -5.49
N VAL A 107 3.51 -3.32 -6.22
CA VAL A 107 2.63 -4.30 -6.87
C VAL A 107 2.91 -5.71 -6.38
N ARG A 108 1.94 -6.58 -6.54
CA ARG A 108 2.02 -8.00 -6.17
C ARG A 108 1.18 -8.82 -7.14
N ASP A 109 1.60 -10.07 -7.39
CA ASP A 109 0.83 -11.03 -8.18
C ASP A 109 -0.63 -11.11 -7.67
N PRO A 110 -1.63 -10.86 -8.53
CA PRO A 110 -3.04 -10.83 -8.12
C PRO A 110 -3.52 -12.17 -7.55
N ARG A 111 -2.91 -13.29 -7.95
CA ARG A 111 -3.19 -14.62 -7.40
C ARG A 111 -2.79 -14.70 -5.92
N ASN A 112 -1.66 -14.09 -5.54
CA ASN A 112 -1.22 -13.97 -4.14
C ASN A 112 -1.94 -12.85 -3.38
N VAL A 113 -2.46 -11.84 -4.07
CA VAL A 113 -3.31 -10.81 -3.46
C VAL A 113 -4.63 -11.40 -3.02
N VAL A 114 -5.29 -12.23 -3.84
CA VAL A 114 -6.57 -12.90 -3.50
C VAL A 114 -6.45 -13.70 -2.20
N THR A 115 -5.40 -14.50 -2.04
CA THR A 115 -5.17 -15.28 -0.82
C THR A 115 -4.97 -14.40 0.42
N SER A 116 -4.29 -13.28 0.25
CA SER A 116 -4.05 -12.31 1.34
C SER A 116 -5.29 -11.46 1.68
N ILE A 117 -6.14 -11.15 0.69
CA ILE A 117 -7.43 -10.46 0.87
C ILE A 117 -8.36 -11.34 1.71
N MET A 118 -8.50 -12.62 1.37
CA MET A 118 -9.33 -13.57 2.11
C MET A 118 -8.92 -13.66 3.60
N ASN A 119 -7.62 -13.71 3.89
CA ASN A 119 -7.15 -13.71 5.27
C ASN A 119 -7.49 -12.40 6.01
N HIS A 120 -7.26 -11.26 5.37
CA HIS A 120 -7.38 -9.95 6.03
C HIS A 120 -8.84 -9.50 6.20
N PHE A 121 -9.68 -9.75 5.19
CA PHE A 121 -11.10 -9.37 5.21
C PHE A 121 -12.02 -10.55 5.55
N SER A 122 -11.55 -11.49 6.37
CA SER A 122 -12.25 -12.73 6.69
C SER A 122 -13.64 -12.54 7.36
N LYS A 123 -13.96 -11.34 7.87
CA LYS A 123 -15.32 -11.00 8.32
C LYS A 123 -16.35 -11.01 7.17
N THR A 124 -15.95 -10.62 5.97
CA THR A 124 -16.83 -10.42 4.81
C THR A 124 -16.45 -11.26 3.61
N ILE A 125 -15.20 -11.72 3.54
CA ILE A 125 -14.63 -12.48 2.42
C ILE A 125 -14.17 -13.84 2.96
N ASP A 126 -15.01 -14.85 2.81
CA ASP A 126 -14.84 -16.18 3.37
C ASP A 126 -14.39 -17.24 2.34
N ASN A 127 -14.35 -16.87 1.05
CA ASN A 127 -13.92 -17.76 -0.02
C ASN A 127 -13.20 -17.00 -1.14
N TYR A 128 -12.54 -17.75 -2.04
CA TYR A 128 -11.74 -17.17 -3.12
C TYR A 128 -12.56 -16.49 -4.21
N GLU A 129 -13.82 -16.91 -4.43
CA GLU A 129 -14.72 -16.24 -5.39
C GLU A 129 -15.05 -14.82 -4.93
N LYS A 130 -15.37 -14.64 -3.64
CA LYS A 130 -15.58 -13.30 -3.07
C LYS A 130 -14.30 -12.46 -3.11
N ALA A 131 -13.15 -13.08 -2.85
CA ALA A 131 -11.86 -12.40 -2.95
C ALA A 131 -11.53 -12.01 -4.40
N PHE A 132 -11.84 -12.86 -5.38
CA PHE A 132 -11.72 -12.52 -6.80
C PHE A 132 -12.67 -11.38 -7.19
N LYS A 133 -13.96 -11.43 -6.77
CA LYS A 133 -14.90 -10.32 -6.98
C LYS A 133 -14.37 -9.01 -6.37
N PHE A 134 -13.74 -9.08 -5.21
CA PHE A 134 -13.14 -7.90 -4.59
C PHE A 134 -12.06 -7.28 -5.47
N ILE A 135 -11.11 -8.06 -6.00
CA ILE A 135 -9.99 -7.52 -6.79
C ILE A 135 -10.37 -7.17 -8.24
N SER A 136 -11.49 -7.68 -8.74
CA SER A 136 -11.99 -7.41 -10.10
C SER A 136 -13.01 -6.27 -10.18
N ASP A 137 -13.52 -5.79 -9.05
CA ASP A 137 -14.53 -4.74 -8.98
C ASP A 137 -13.93 -3.37 -9.34
N THR A 138 -14.31 -2.85 -10.50
CA THR A 138 -13.84 -1.56 -11.02
C THR A 138 -14.36 -0.35 -10.24
N LYS A 139 -15.40 -0.54 -9.43
CA LYS A 139 -16.00 0.49 -8.58
C LYS A 139 -15.61 0.33 -7.10
N ARG A 140 -14.63 -0.54 -6.79
CA ARG A 140 -14.24 -0.82 -5.41
C ARG A 140 -13.78 0.42 -4.70
N MET A 141 -14.40 0.62 -3.55
CA MET A 141 -14.06 1.67 -2.60
C MET A 141 -14.05 1.08 -1.18
N PHE A 142 -13.24 1.67 -0.31
CA PHE A 142 -13.46 1.64 1.12
C PHE A 142 -14.15 2.94 1.52
N GLY A 143 -15.14 2.82 2.38
CA GLY A 143 -15.87 3.95 2.94
C GLY A 143 -15.92 3.86 4.46
N PRO A 144 -16.62 4.79 5.11
CA PRO A 144 -16.79 4.82 6.56
C PRO A 144 -17.34 3.52 7.15
N GLU A 145 -18.20 2.83 6.39
CA GLU A 145 -18.85 1.58 6.81
C GLU A 145 -17.94 0.34 6.70
N THR A 146 -16.85 0.43 5.92
CA THR A 146 -15.95 -0.70 5.65
C THR A 146 -14.61 -0.56 6.36
N SER A 147 -14.34 0.58 6.98
CA SER A 147 -13.11 0.86 7.69
C SER A 147 -13.08 0.10 9.02
N THR A 148 -12.03 -0.67 9.23
CA THR A 148 -11.70 -1.27 10.53
C THR A 148 -11.07 -0.28 11.50
N PHE A 149 -10.82 0.95 11.06
CA PHE A 149 -10.17 2.01 11.82
C PHE A 149 -11.14 3.19 12.02
N GLU A 150 -11.44 3.50 13.27
CA GLU A 150 -12.29 4.64 13.66
C GLU A 150 -11.74 6.00 13.14
N GLU A 151 -10.45 6.08 12.84
CA GLU A 151 -9.79 7.28 12.31
C GLU A 151 -9.95 7.49 10.79
N ASN A 152 -10.59 6.56 10.07
CA ASN A 152 -10.58 6.54 8.60
C ASN A 152 -11.99 6.59 8.00
N ASP A 153 -12.73 7.65 8.34
CA ASP A 153 -14.07 7.91 7.80
C ASP A 153 -14.06 8.47 6.36
N LEU A 154 -12.91 8.51 5.70
CA LEU A 154 -12.80 9.11 4.36
C LEU A 154 -12.85 8.06 3.26
N PRO A 155 -13.48 8.38 2.13
CA PRO A 155 -13.52 7.49 0.97
C PRO A 155 -12.12 7.16 0.46
N THR A 156 -11.89 5.88 0.16
CA THR A 156 -10.67 5.40 -0.50
C THR A 156 -11.06 4.70 -1.79
N ILE A 157 -10.85 5.35 -2.92
CA ILE A 157 -11.20 4.83 -4.25
C ILE A 157 -10.08 3.90 -4.73
N ILE A 158 -10.33 2.60 -4.72
CA ILE A 158 -9.32 1.57 -5.00
C ILE A 158 -9.41 1.10 -6.45
N SER A 159 -10.63 0.89 -6.96
CA SER A 159 -10.94 0.25 -8.25
C SER A 159 -10.50 -1.22 -8.28
N SER A 160 -10.42 -1.84 -9.46
CA SER A 160 -9.88 -3.19 -9.61
C SER A 160 -8.34 -3.19 -9.50
N TRP A 161 -7.75 -4.39 -9.30
CA TRP A 161 -6.30 -4.56 -9.26
C TRP A 161 -5.60 -4.00 -10.51
N SER A 162 -6.12 -4.32 -11.70
CA SER A 162 -5.56 -3.83 -12.96
C SER A 162 -5.75 -2.32 -13.14
N ASN A 163 -6.92 -1.78 -12.81
CA ASN A 163 -7.15 -0.34 -12.91
C ASN A 163 -6.28 0.45 -11.93
N HIS A 164 -6.11 -0.06 -10.72
CA HIS A 164 -5.21 0.55 -9.73
C HIS A 164 -3.77 0.61 -10.25
N TYR A 165 -3.26 -0.54 -10.75
CA TYR A 165 -1.93 -0.61 -11.35
C TYR A 165 -1.78 0.36 -12.51
N ASN A 166 -2.71 0.30 -13.49
CA ASN A 166 -2.69 1.16 -14.66
C ASN A 166 -2.82 2.65 -14.32
N SER A 167 -3.54 2.98 -13.26
CA SER A 167 -3.72 4.38 -12.84
C SER A 167 -2.39 5.00 -12.40
N TRP A 168 -1.65 4.36 -11.50
CA TRP A 168 -0.38 4.87 -11.01
C TRP A 168 0.74 4.87 -12.05
N ARG A 169 0.69 4.02 -13.07
CA ARG A 169 1.59 4.08 -14.22
C ARG A 169 1.47 5.38 -15.02
N LYS A 170 0.33 6.04 -14.97
CA LYS A 170 0.11 7.33 -15.64
C LYS A 170 0.85 8.48 -14.95
N PHE A 171 1.19 8.33 -13.68
CA PHE A 171 2.03 9.31 -12.99
C PHE A 171 3.48 9.20 -13.49
N ARG A 172 3.94 10.20 -14.24
CA ARG A 172 5.21 10.14 -14.97
C ARG A 172 6.39 10.71 -14.19
N LYS A 173 6.15 11.64 -13.27
CA LYS A 173 7.19 12.30 -12.51
C LYS A 173 7.68 11.39 -11.38
N ASN A 174 8.94 10.92 -11.47
CA ASN A 174 9.58 10.14 -10.41
C ASN A 174 8.70 8.98 -9.89
N ASN A 175 8.51 7.96 -10.70
CA ASN A 175 7.73 6.76 -10.36
C ASN A 175 8.65 5.53 -10.32
N LEU A 176 8.77 4.91 -9.13
CA LEU A 176 9.50 3.66 -8.91
C LEU A 176 8.51 2.52 -8.72
N LEU A 177 8.57 1.52 -9.59
CA LEU A 177 7.81 0.27 -9.43
C LEU A 177 8.60 -0.73 -8.58
N ILE A 178 7.99 -1.25 -7.53
CA ILE A 178 8.51 -2.32 -6.67
C ILE A 178 7.56 -3.51 -6.72
N LYS A 179 8.09 -4.70 -7.04
CA LYS A 179 7.36 -5.95 -6.97
C LYS A 179 7.57 -6.61 -5.60
N TYR A 180 6.47 -7.03 -4.97
CA TYR A 180 6.54 -7.72 -3.68
C TYR A 180 7.40 -8.99 -3.75
N GLU A 181 7.30 -9.72 -4.85
CA GLU A 181 8.04 -10.95 -5.08
C GLU A 181 9.55 -10.70 -5.11
N ASN A 182 9.98 -9.62 -5.74
CA ASN A 182 11.40 -9.27 -5.80
C ASN A 182 11.95 -8.88 -4.42
N LEU A 183 11.14 -8.27 -3.54
CA LEU A 183 11.55 -8.02 -2.15
C LEU A 183 11.81 -9.32 -1.38
N LEU A 184 11.14 -10.42 -1.76
CA LEU A 184 11.38 -11.75 -1.17
C LEU A 184 12.60 -12.45 -1.77
N GLU A 185 12.76 -12.38 -3.09
CA GLU A 185 13.75 -13.16 -3.84
C GLU A 185 15.10 -12.47 -3.93
N ASN A 186 15.09 -11.14 -4.14
CA ASN A 186 16.28 -10.31 -4.35
C ASN A 186 16.21 -9.03 -3.50
N PRO A 187 16.19 -9.14 -2.16
CA PRO A 187 15.98 -7.98 -1.29
C PRO A 187 17.07 -6.91 -1.46
N GLU A 188 18.32 -7.25 -1.62
CA GLU A 188 19.42 -6.29 -1.75
C GLU A 188 19.20 -5.36 -2.95
N ASP A 189 18.89 -5.92 -4.11
CA ASP A 189 18.64 -5.14 -5.33
C ASP A 189 17.43 -4.21 -5.17
N GLU A 190 16.33 -4.71 -4.60
CA GLU A 190 15.12 -3.91 -4.42
C GLU A 190 15.30 -2.79 -3.38
N TYR A 191 16.07 -3.04 -2.30
CA TYR A 191 16.42 -2.00 -1.34
C TYR A 191 17.32 -0.94 -1.97
N LEU A 192 18.31 -1.35 -2.76
CA LEU A 192 19.16 -0.40 -3.51
C LEU A 192 18.34 0.44 -4.50
N LYS A 193 17.34 -0.13 -5.19
CA LYS A 193 16.43 0.64 -6.06
C LYS A 193 15.68 1.71 -5.25
N ILE A 194 15.14 1.35 -4.08
CA ILE A 194 14.45 2.31 -3.20
C ILE A 194 15.42 3.40 -2.73
N ILE A 195 16.61 3.04 -2.27
CA ILE A 195 17.64 3.98 -1.79
C ILE A 195 18.06 4.93 -2.91
N ASN A 196 18.36 4.42 -4.09
CA ASN A 196 18.79 5.21 -5.24
C ASN A 196 17.68 6.14 -5.74
N PHE A 197 16.44 5.67 -5.73
CA PHE A 197 15.28 6.50 -6.05
C PHE A 197 15.13 7.65 -5.04
N LEU A 198 15.22 7.37 -3.75
CA LEU A 198 15.12 8.39 -2.71
C LEU A 198 16.29 9.38 -2.75
N LYS A 199 17.52 8.92 -3.01
CA LYS A 199 18.70 9.81 -3.17
C LYS A 199 18.55 10.82 -4.30
N LYS A 200 17.76 10.53 -5.34
CA LYS A 200 17.44 11.49 -6.42
C LYS A 200 16.47 12.58 -5.98
N LEU A 201 15.67 12.33 -4.96
CA LEU A 201 14.57 13.21 -4.53
C LEU A 201 14.87 13.98 -3.27
N ILE A 202 15.67 13.39 -2.38
CA ILE A 202 15.97 13.94 -1.06
C ILE A 202 17.44 13.77 -0.73
N ASN A 203 17.99 14.72 0.04
CA ASN A 203 19.37 14.63 0.50
C ASN A 203 19.43 13.81 1.80
N PHE A 204 20.01 12.62 1.75
CA PHE A 204 20.33 11.81 2.93
C PHE A 204 21.57 10.95 2.67
N LYS A 205 22.26 10.59 3.74
CA LYS A 205 23.44 9.73 3.70
C LYS A 205 23.11 8.39 4.33
N ILE A 206 23.65 7.32 3.77
CA ILE A 206 23.56 5.97 4.30
C ILE A 206 24.90 5.26 4.06
N LYS A 207 25.38 4.52 5.03
CA LYS A 207 26.56 3.67 4.92
C LYS A 207 26.16 2.31 4.37
N GLU A 208 27.06 1.63 3.65
CA GLU A 208 26.81 0.28 3.11
C GLU A 208 26.47 -0.73 4.22
N GLU A 209 27.18 -0.67 5.35
CA GLU A 209 26.92 -1.53 6.50
C GLU A 209 25.51 -1.40 7.08
N ASP A 210 24.89 -0.23 6.92
CA ASP A 210 23.53 0.01 7.39
C ASP A 210 22.47 -0.61 6.46
N ILE A 211 22.79 -0.79 5.19
CA ILE A 211 21.86 -1.43 4.23
C ILE A 211 21.58 -2.87 4.66
N LEU A 212 22.62 -3.65 5.01
CA LEU A 212 22.47 -5.02 5.50
C LEU A 212 21.66 -5.08 6.82
N LYS A 213 21.89 -4.09 7.72
CA LYS A 213 21.11 -3.99 8.97
C LYS A 213 19.62 -3.68 8.67
N ILE A 214 19.35 -2.78 7.73
CA ILE A 214 17.97 -2.44 7.32
C ILE A 214 17.29 -3.69 6.74
N ILE A 215 17.94 -4.41 5.83
CA ILE A 215 17.40 -5.64 5.26
C ILE A 215 17.04 -6.62 6.38
N LYS A 216 17.98 -6.91 7.28
CA LYS A 216 17.79 -7.83 8.42
C LYS A 216 16.61 -7.40 9.30
N ASN A 217 16.53 -6.12 9.66
CA ASN A 217 15.55 -5.60 10.60
C ASN A 217 14.14 -5.43 9.98
N THR A 218 14.02 -5.47 8.65
CA THR A 218 12.75 -5.26 7.94
C THR A 218 12.33 -6.46 7.11
N GLN A 219 13.06 -7.57 7.13
CA GLN A 219 12.62 -8.80 6.46
C GLN A 219 11.33 -9.36 7.08
N PHE A 220 10.58 -10.11 6.28
CA PHE A 220 9.25 -10.59 6.65
C PHE A 220 9.20 -11.29 8.02
N ASN A 221 10.15 -12.18 8.30
CA ASN A 221 10.17 -12.93 9.56
C ASN A 221 10.36 -12.02 10.77
N GLU A 222 11.16 -10.95 10.65
CA GLU A 222 11.36 -9.99 11.74
C GLU A 222 10.08 -9.18 12.00
N LEU A 223 9.40 -8.71 10.93
CA LEU A 223 8.12 -8.02 11.05
C LEU A 223 7.05 -8.92 11.70
N LYS A 224 7.01 -10.20 11.29
CA LYS A 224 6.12 -11.20 11.87
C LYS A 224 6.43 -11.47 13.34
N ASN A 225 7.71 -11.53 13.71
CA ASN A 225 8.12 -11.71 15.10
C ASN A 225 7.70 -10.53 15.98
N GLN A 226 7.77 -9.30 15.46
CA GLN A 226 7.29 -8.12 16.17
C GLN A 226 5.78 -8.15 16.37
N GLU A 227 5.01 -8.56 15.34
CA GLU A 227 3.56 -8.77 15.47
C GLU A 227 3.24 -9.82 16.54
N ASN A 228 3.93 -10.97 16.52
CA ASN A 228 3.70 -12.04 17.49
C ASN A 228 3.98 -11.61 18.94
N LYS A 229 4.96 -10.72 19.14
CA LYS A 229 5.35 -10.25 20.48
C LYS A 229 4.48 -9.12 21.00
N ASN A 230 4.08 -8.20 20.13
CA ASN A 230 3.51 -6.91 20.52
C ASN A 230 2.13 -6.62 19.92
N GLY A 231 1.57 -7.58 19.16
CA GLY A 231 0.42 -7.32 18.31
C GLY A 231 0.75 -6.38 17.16
N PHE A 232 -0.23 -6.14 16.28
CA PHE A 232 -0.09 -5.14 15.22
C PHE A 232 -1.40 -4.38 15.02
N ARG A 233 -1.36 -3.07 15.23
CA ARG A 233 -2.56 -2.20 15.18
C ARG A 233 -3.30 -2.18 13.83
N GLU A 234 -2.64 -2.60 12.71
CA GLU A 234 -3.29 -2.75 11.40
C GLU A 234 -3.75 -4.20 11.15
N ALA A 235 -3.68 -5.10 12.17
CA ALA A 235 -4.24 -6.44 12.09
C ALA A 235 -5.76 -6.38 12.02
N ALA A 236 -6.35 -7.24 11.19
CA ALA A 236 -7.80 -7.35 11.09
C ALA A 236 -8.35 -8.28 12.17
N LYS A 237 -9.65 -8.17 12.45
CA LYS A 237 -10.36 -9.10 13.31
C LYS A 237 -11.30 -9.98 12.47
N ASP A 238 -11.47 -11.23 12.88
CA ASP A 238 -12.43 -12.14 12.27
C ASP A 238 -13.87 -11.91 12.81
N GLN A 239 -14.80 -12.78 12.43
CA GLN A 239 -16.22 -12.69 12.83
C GLN A 239 -16.42 -12.80 14.35
N ASN A 240 -15.46 -13.38 15.06
CA ASN A 240 -15.49 -13.54 16.52
C ASN A 240 -14.65 -12.49 17.24
N ASP A 241 -14.31 -11.38 16.59
CA ASP A 241 -13.42 -10.30 17.06
C ASP A 241 -12.01 -10.76 17.45
N LYS A 242 -11.59 -11.96 17.02
CA LYS A 242 -10.23 -12.46 17.22
C LYS A 242 -9.29 -11.83 16.18
N GLU A 243 -8.17 -11.33 16.65
CA GLU A 243 -7.13 -10.78 15.77
C GLU A 243 -6.62 -11.83 14.78
N ARG A 244 -6.57 -11.44 13.50
CA ARG A 244 -5.96 -12.20 12.41
C ARG A 244 -4.55 -11.73 12.16
N GLN A 245 -3.62 -12.67 12.08
CA GLN A 245 -2.23 -12.35 11.80
C GLN A 245 -2.09 -11.58 10.49
N PHE A 246 -1.53 -10.37 10.56
CA PHE A 246 -1.31 -9.51 9.39
C PHE A 246 -0.17 -10.02 8.52
N PHE A 247 0.97 -10.36 9.16
CA PHE A 247 2.11 -11.02 8.50
C PHE A 247 1.87 -12.54 8.48
N TYR A 248 0.86 -12.97 7.73
CA TYR A 248 0.32 -14.34 7.76
C TYR A 248 1.26 -15.35 7.09
N LEU A 249 1.16 -15.56 5.79
CA LEU A 249 1.93 -16.57 5.07
C LEU A 249 3.29 -16.06 4.57
N GLY A 250 3.39 -14.78 4.16
CA GLY A 250 4.62 -14.21 3.64
C GLY A 250 5.20 -15.00 2.45
N PRO A 251 6.45 -15.51 2.57
CA PRO A 251 7.07 -16.34 1.53
C PRO A 251 6.33 -17.65 1.24
N LYS A 252 5.51 -18.12 2.17
CA LYS A 252 4.66 -19.32 2.02
C LYS A 252 3.36 -19.04 1.30
N ASN A 253 3.06 -17.78 0.98
CA ASN A 253 1.88 -17.43 0.19
C ASN A 253 2.16 -17.71 -1.29
N LYS A 254 2.10 -18.98 -1.64
CA LYS A 254 2.27 -19.49 -2.99
C LYS A 254 0.91 -19.89 -3.52
N TRP A 255 0.39 -19.10 -4.44
CA TRP A 255 -0.93 -19.31 -5.04
C TRP A 255 -1.07 -20.72 -5.65
N GLU A 256 0.02 -21.32 -6.15
CA GLU A 256 0.06 -22.66 -6.72
C GLU A 256 -0.45 -23.74 -5.75
N ASN A 257 -0.26 -23.51 -4.44
CA ASN A 257 -0.65 -24.44 -3.39
C ASN A 257 -1.99 -24.09 -2.73
N LEU A 258 -2.56 -22.92 -3.05
CA LEU A 258 -3.69 -22.33 -2.32
C LEU A 258 -4.93 -22.16 -3.18
N LEU A 259 -4.77 -21.83 -4.47
CA LEU A 259 -5.89 -21.57 -5.36
C LEU A 259 -6.28 -22.82 -6.14
N ASP A 260 -7.58 -23.05 -6.27
CA ASP A 260 -8.08 -24.01 -7.25
C ASP A 260 -7.89 -23.47 -8.68
N LYS A 261 -7.94 -24.40 -9.64
CA LYS A 261 -7.70 -24.10 -11.05
C LYS A 261 -8.69 -23.05 -11.59
N ASN A 262 -9.96 -23.11 -11.18
CA ASN A 262 -10.98 -22.22 -11.73
C ASN A 262 -10.70 -20.77 -11.36
N ILE A 263 -10.39 -20.50 -10.08
CA ILE A 263 -10.08 -19.17 -9.60
C ILE A 263 -8.78 -18.64 -10.22
N LYS A 264 -7.75 -19.49 -10.31
CA LYS A 264 -6.51 -19.15 -11.02
C LYS A 264 -6.80 -18.71 -12.46
N ASP A 265 -7.52 -19.52 -13.22
CA ASP A 265 -7.83 -19.26 -14.64
C ASP A 265 -8.67 -17.99 -14.82
N LEU A 266 -9.61 -17.72 -13.89
CA LEU A 266 -10.38 -16.47 -13.87
C LEU A 266 -9.49 -15.24 -13.63
N ILE A 267 -8.55 -15.30 -12.68
CA ILE A 267 -7.61 -14.21 -12.39
C ILE A 267 -6.71 -13.95 -13.60
N GLU A 268 -6.10 -14.99 -14.15
CA GLU A 268 -5.19 -14.92 -15.30
C GLU A 268 -5.89 -14.36 -16.54
N LYS A 269 -7.11 -14.81 -16.82
CA LYS A 269 -7.93 -14.28 -17.93
C LYS A 269 -8.32 -12.81 -17.72
N ASN A 270 -8.71 -12.44 -16.50
CA ASN A 270 -9.21 -11.09 -16.22
C ASN A 270 -8.11 -10.03 -16.21
N PHE A 271 -6.89 -10.42 -15.85
CA PHE A 271 -5.73 -9.51 -15.68
C PHE A 271 -4.56 -9.88 -16.61
N GLU A 272 -4.80 -10.65 -17.67
CA GLU A 272 -3.78 -11.22 -18.57
C GLU A 272 -2.76 -10.17 -19.02
N LYS A 273 -3.25 -9.02 -19.48
CA LYS A 273 -2.41 -7.94 -20.02
C LYS A 273 -1.41 -7.42 -18.99
N GLU A 274 -1.88 -7.04 -17.80
CA GLU A 274 -1.04 -6.48 -16.74
C GLU A 274 -0.14 -7.55 -16.12
N MET A 275 -0.61 -8.78 -16.03
CA MET A 275 0.19 -9.90 -15.54
C MET A 275 1.35 -10.21 -16.48
N LYS A 276 1.13 -10.23 -17.81
CA LYS A 276 2.22 -10.37 -18.81
C LYS A 276 3.19 -9.21 -18.74
N GLU A 277 2.71 -7.98 -18.63
CA GLU A 277 3.56 -6.81 -18.49
C GLU A 277 4.45 -6.88 -17.24
N LEU A 278 3.88 -7.34 -16.12
CA LEU A 278 4.59 -7.53 -14.86
C LEU A 278 5.38 -8.85 -14.80
N ARG A 279 5.35 -9.69 -15.84
CA ARG A 279 6.00 -11.01 -15.91
C ARG A 279 5.53 -11.93 -14.76
N TYR A 280 4.23 -11.99 -14.55
CA TYR A 280 3.56 -12.97 -13.70
C TYR A 280 3.00 -14.14 -14.54
N LEU A 281 2.89 -13.94 -15.86
CA LEU A 281 2.61 -14.93 -16.90
C LEU A 281 3.75 -14.98 -17.90
#